data_d2d5690f0b1b378ba9b9461ca00dd6ef
#
_entry.id   d2d5690f0b1b378ba9b9461ca00dd6ef
#
_cell.length_a   1.000
_cell.length_b   1.000
_cell.length_c   1.000
_cell.angle_alpha   90.00
_cell.angle_beta   90.00
_cell.angle_gamma   90.00
#
_symmetry.space_group_name_H-M   'P 1'
#
loop_
_entity.id
_entity.type
_entity.pdbx_description
1 polymer ?
#
loop_
_entity_poly.entity_id
_entity_poly.type
_entity_poly.pdbx_seq_one_letter_code
_entity_poly.pdbx_strand_id
1 'polypeptide(L)'
;MLTSGVSMIFSTLNKNWIVDDTPHLFEGVIDDPSKFATWKEVEHCLNFPCFYDIQFIHKVKSGTFDIPKYPRAWARDSEDPEELFNIWKEGHGLIINNFDRGFKEKQKILGEVEKAFHGVTAMHVYAGLMETQSFHIHEDFTSNFIVQVEGETLWDSV
;
A
#
# COMPACT_ATOMS: atom_id res chain seq x y z
N MET A 1 2.78 -6.53 -24.06
CA MET A 1 3.34 -7.74 -23.47
C MET A 1 4.07 -7.37 -22.19
N LEU A 2 3.36 -7.35 -21.03
CA LEU A 2 3.92 -7.01 -19.70
C LEU A 2 4.15 -8.28 -18.84
N THR A 3 4.07 -9.43 -19.43
CA THR A 3 3.65 -10.63 -18.70
C THR A 3 4.78 -11.53 -18.20
N SER A 4 6.02 -11.39 -18.62
CA SER A 4 7.01 -12.40 -18.25
C SER A 4 7.69 -12.18 -16.89
N GLY A 5 7.87 -10.93 -16.48
CA GLY A 5 8.62 -10.62 -15.25
C GLY A 5 7.78 -10.82 -13.98
N VAL A 6 6.62 -10.19 -13.89
CA VAL A 6 5.77 -10.22 -12.68
C VAL A 6 5.23 -11.62 -12.41
N SER A 7 4.73 -12.31 -13.45
CA SER A 7 4.24 -13.70 -13.33
C SER A 7 5.34 -14.68 -12.87
N MET A 8 6.58 -14.48 -13.34
CA MET A 8 7.70 -15.32 -12.93
C MET A 8 8.10 -15.09 -11.47
N ILE A 9 8.07 -13.84 -11.00
CA ILE A 9 8.37 -13.50 -9.61
C ILE A 9 7.38 -14.20 -8.68
N PHE A 10 6.07 -14.00 -8.88
CA PHE A 10 5.06 -14.59 -8.01
C PHE A 10 5.01 -16.12 -8.07
N SER A 11 5.25 -16.72 -9.23
CA SER A 11 5.35 -18.17 -9.33
C SER A 11 6.58 -18.75 -8.59
N THR A 12 7.66 -17.99 -8.52
CA THR A 12 8.86 -18.36 -7.76
C THR A 12 8.63 -18.20 -6.26
N LEU A 13 7.99 -17.09 -5.85
CA LEU A 13 7.61 -16.84 -4.45
C LEU A 13 6.67 -17.92 -3.93
N ASN A 14 5.65 -18.30 -4.70
CA ASN A 14 4.69 -19.32 -4.31
C ASN A 14 5.34 -20.67 -3.95
N LYS A 15 6.38 -21.07 -4.67
CA LYS A 15 7.08 -22.33 -4.38
C LYS A 15 7.82 -22.33 -3.04
N ASN A 16 8.22 -21.15 -2.57
CA ASN A 16 9.06 -21.02 -1.38
C ASN A 16 8.26 -20.57 -0.15
N TRP A 17 7.10 -19.93 -0.33
CA TRP A 17 6.34 -19.27 0.72
C TRP A 17 5.44 -20.20 1.54
N ILE A 18 4.83 -21.21 0.92
CA ILE A 18 3.76 -22.02 1.56
C ILE A 18 4.26 -22.82 2.77
N VAL A 19 5.55 -22.74 3.10
CA VAL A 19 6.18 -23.67 4.04
C VAL A 19 6.43 -23.08 5.43
N ASP A 20 6.46 -21.76 5.59
CA ASP A 20 6.60 -21.15 6.92
C ASP A 20 5.92 -19.77 7.01
N ASP A 21 5.41 -19.43 8.19
CA ASP A 21 4.75 -18.16 8.49
C ASP A 21 5.77 -17.05 8.85
N THR A 22 7.00 -17.11 8.36
CA THR A 22 8.02 -16.13 8.67
C THR A 22 8.08 -15.02 7.64
N PRO A 23 8.36 -13.75 8.04
CA PRO A 23 8.60 -12.67 7.10
C PRO A 23 9.82 -12.94 6.23
N HIS A 24 9.71 -12.71 4.93
CA HIS A 24 10.79 -12.85 3.97
C HIS A 24 11.07 -11.54 3.26
N LEU A 25 12.35 -11.16 3.16
CA LEU A 25 12.79 -10.02 2.37
C LEU A 25 13.39 -10.51 1.03
N PHE A 26 12.91 -9.92 -0.06
CA PHE A 26 13.37 -10.21 -1.41
C PHE A 26 13.92 -8.93 -2.06
N GLU A 27 15.23 -8.80 -2.12
CA GLU A 27 15.87 -7.65 -2.74
C GLU A 27 16.10 -7.87 -4.24
N GLY A 28 15.91 -6.80 -5.03
CA GLY A 28 16.24 -6.82 -6.46
C GLY A 28 15.38 -7.74 -7.33
N VAL A 29 14.25 -8.25 -6.82
CA VAL A 29 13.37 -9.16 -7.58
C VAL A 29 12.39 -8.43 -8.49
N ILE A 30 12.20 -7.13 -8.28
CA ILE A 30 11.32 -6.27 -9.07
C ILE A 30 12.16 -5.28 -9.86
N ASP A 31 12.21 -5.46 -11.18
CA ASP A 31 13.00 -4.59 -12.08
C ASP A 31 12.47 -3.15 -12.14
N ASP A 32 11.17 -2.97 -12.02
CA ASP A 32 10.51 -1.69 -12.16
C ASP A 32 9.35 -1.57 -11.15
N PRO A 33 9.63 -1.07 -9.94
CA PRO A 33 8.62 -0.87 -8.90
C PRO A 33 7.51 0.12 -9.29
N SER A 34 7.77 1.05 -10.22
CA SER A 34 6.77 2.03 -10.69
C SER A 34 5.55 1.38 -11.36
N LYS A 35 5.67 0.11 -11.77
CA LYS A 35 4.53 -0.68 -12.24
C LYS A 35 3.45 -0.90 -11.18
N PHE A 36 3.82 -0.85 -9.91
CA PHE A 36 2.87 -1.05 -8.79
C PHE A 36 2.18 0.25 -8.41
N ALA A 37 2.91 1.37 -8.33
CA ALA A 37 2.34 2.68 -8.08
C ALA A 37 3.26 3.79 -8.60
N THR A 38 2.69 4.94 -8.91
CA THR A 38 3.41 6.18 -9.27
C THR A 38 2.78 7.36 -8.55
N TRP A 39 3.54 8.41 -8.29
CA TRP A 39 3.02 9.64 -7.71
C TRP A 39 1.91 10.27 -8.55
N LYS A 40 1.98 10.15 -9.88
CA LYS A 40 0.92 10.62 -10.79
C LYS A 40 -0.40 9.88 -10.57
N GLU A 41 -0.36 8.59 -10.27
CA GLU A 41 -1.55 7.80 -9.97
C GLU A 41 -2.09 8.14 -8.57
N VAL A 42 -1.23 8.36 -7.60
CA VAL A 42 -1.63 8.85 -6.26
C VAL A 42 -2.30 10.22 -6.37
N GLU A 43 -1.70 11.15 -7.09
CA GLU A 43 -2.27 12.47 -7.36
C GLU A 43 -3.64 12.37 -8.06
N HIS A 44 -3.76 11.46 -9.04
CA HIS A 44 -5.03 11.20 -9.69
C HIS A 44 -6.11 10.76 -8.69
N CYS A 45 -5.81 9.86 -7.77
CA CYS A 45 -6.75 9.42 -6.75
C CYS A 45 -7.19 10.58 -5.84
N LEU A 46 -6.26 11.44 -5.43
CA LEU A 46 -6.56 12.61 -4.60
C LEU A 46 -7.39 13.68 -5.35
N ASN A 47 -7.21 13.81 -6.67
CA ASN A 47 -8.01 14.71 -7.50
C ASN A 47 -9.43 14.20 -7.78
N PHE A 48 -9.68 12.90 -7.61
CA PHE A 48 -10.97 12.27 -7.82
C PHE A 48 -11.40 11.41 -6.62
N PRO A 49 -11.46 11.99 -5.42
CA PRO A 49 -11.59 11.23 -4.17
C PRO A 49 -12.90 10.43 -4.06
N CYS A 50 -13.96 10.86 -4.74
CA CYS A 50 -15.25 10.15 -4.73
C CYS A 50 -15.20 8.73 -5.34
N PHE A 51 -14.15 8.42 -6.12
CA PHE A 51 -13.99 7.09 -6.75
C PHE A 51 -13.07 6.15 -5.96
N TYR A 52 -12.39 6.66 -4.92
CA TYR A 52 -11.38 5.90 -4.18
C TYR A 52 -11.68 5.87 -2.69
N ASP A 53 -11.30 4.80 -2.03
CA ASP A 53 -11.34 4.70 -0.57
C ASP A 53 -10.03 5.25 0.00
N ILE A 54 -10.02 6.55 0.29
CA ILE A 54 -8.87 7.30 0.79
C ILE A 54 -8.98 7.44 2.31
N GLN A 55 -7.87 7.17 2.99
CA GLN A 55 -7.75 7.29 4.44
C GLN A 55 -6.47 8.03 4.79
N PHE A 56 -6.53 8.83 5.86
CA PHE A 56 -5.35 9.43 6.47
C PHE A 56 -5.10 8.85 7.85
N ILE A 57 -3.83 8.55 8.13
CA ILE A 57 -3.39 8.11 9.43
C ILE A 57 -2.79 9.32 10.14
N HIS A 58 -3.28 9.62 11.32
CA HIS A 58 -2.75 10.71 12.11
C HIS A 58 -1.29 10.46 12.46
N LYS A 59 -0.47 11.51 12.30
CA LYS A 59 0.91 11.52 12.79
C LYS A 59 0.90 11.29 14.30
N VAL A 60 1.50 10.18 14.72
CA VAL A 60 1.73 9.92 16.14
C VAL A 60 2.83 10.88 16.59
N LYS A 61 2.52 11.76 17.54
CA LYS A 61 3.55 12.61 18.17
C LYS A 61 4.51 11.68 18.91
N SER A 62 5.80 11.78 18.56
CA SER A 62 6.88 11.03 19.20
C SER A 62 6.73 11.07 20.73
N GLY A 63 6.59 9.90 21.34
CA GLY A 63 6.63 9.72 22.80
C GLY A 63 5.30 9.54 23.55
N THR A 64 4.15 9.64 22.88
CA THR A 64 2.87 9.33 23.51
C THR A 64 2.18 8.21 22.74
N PHE A 65 2.02 7.06 23.39
CA PHE A 65 1.18 5.95 22.91
C PHE A 65 -0.31 6.23 23.18
N ASP A 66 -0.77 7.43 22.88
CA ASP A 66 -2.19 7.67 22.79
C ASP A 66 -2.69 7.06 21.50
N ILE A 67 -3.25 5.86 21.64
CA ILE A 67 -4.02 5.23 20.56
C ILE A 67 -5.26 6.12 20.38
N PRO A 68 -5.36 6.92 19.32
CA PRO A 68 -6.57 7.66 19.07
C PRO A 68 -7.70 6.63 18.97
N LYS A 69 -8.81 6.87 19.64
CA LYS A 69 -9.98 5.98 19.62
C LYS A 69 -10.47 5.68 18.19
N TYR A 70 -10.01 6.50 17.23
CA TYR A 70 -10.17 6.35 15.79
C TYR A 70 -8.88 6.80 15.10
N PRO A 71 -7.91 5.90 14.84
CA PRO A 71 -6.62 6.28 14.24
C PRO A 71 -6.71 6.73 12.77
N ARG A 72 -7.90 6.74 12.19
CA ARG A 72 -8.13 7.04 10.78
C ARG A 72 -9.12 8.18 10.65
N ALA A 73 -8.68 9.32 10.12
CA ALA A 73 -9.60 10.28 9.55
C ALA A 73 -10.11 9.69 8.23
N TRP A 74 -11.41 9.44 8.14
CA TRP A 74 -12.03 9.06 6.88
C TRP A 74 -12.16 10.32 6.04
N ALA A 75 -11.52 10.37 4.89
CA ALA A 75 -11.65 11.47 3.94
C ALA A 75 -13.05 11.57 3.28
N ARG A 76 -13.98 10.71 3.68
CA ARG A 76 -15.35 10.71 3.12
C ARG A 76 -16.14 11.98 3.38
N ASP A 77 -15.71 12.78 4.35
CA ASP A 77 -16.40 14.04 4.67
C ASP A 77 -15.87 15.23 3.85
N SER A 78 -14.78 15.06 3.11
CA SER A 78 -14.27 16.07 2.20
C SER A 78 -14.09 15.47 0.81
N GLU A 79 -14.83 16.02 -0.15
CA GLU A 79 -14.64 15.76 -1.58
C GLU A 79 -13.72 16.81 -2.22
N ASP A 80 -13.12 17.70 -1.42
CA ASP A 80 -12.23 18.74 -1.89
C ASP A 80 -10.78 18.23 -2.00
N PRO A 81 -10.24 18.08 -3.22
CA PRO A 81 -8.87 17.64 -3.42
C PRO A 81 -7.83 18.51 -2.71
N GLU A 82 -8.04 19.83 -2.62
CA GLU A 82 -7.09 20.75 -1.98
C GLU A 82 -7.01 20.49 -0.48
N GLU A 83 -8.12 20.20 0.18
CA GLU A 83 -8.14 19.82 1.58
C GLU A 83 -7.39 18.51 1.82
N LEU A 84 -7.60 17.49 0.97
CA LEU A 84 -6.91 16.22 1.07
C LEU A 84 -5.39 16.37 0.91
N PHE A 85 -4.94 17.17 -0.05
CA PHE A 85 -3.53 17.48 -0.22
C PHE A 85 -2.93 18.22 0.99
N ASN A 86 -3.69 19.12 1.62
CA ASN A 86 -3.23 19.85 2.80
C ASN A 86 -3.07 18.91 3.99
N ILE A 87 -4.03 18.01 4.26
CA ILE A 87 -3.93 16.98 5.29
C ILE A 87 -2.66 16.14 5.08
N TRP A 88 -2.41 15.69 3.86
CA TRP A 88 -1.22 14.91 3.55
C TRP A 88 0.08 15.70 3.79
N LYS A 89 0.14 16.97 3.36
CA LYS A 89 1.29 17.88 3.58
C LYS A 89 1.57 18.17 5.05
N GLU A 90 0.58 18.10 5.92
CA GLU A 90 0.74 18.20 7.37
C GLU A 90 1.49 17.01 8.00
N GLY A 91 1.80 15.99 7.19
CA GLY A 91 2.57 14.82 7.59
C GLY A 91 1.73 13.65 8.06
N HIS A 92 0.47 13.59 7.64
CA HIS A 92 -0.36 12.40 7.83
C HIS A 92 0.03 11.31 6.82
N GLY A 93 -0.01 10.05 7.24
CA GLY A 93 0.13 8.92 6.32
C GLY A 93 -1.12 8.78 5.44
N LEU A 94 -0.94 8.64 4.14
CA LEU A 94 -2.02 8.42 3.18
C LEU A 94 -2.17 6.92 2.91
N ILE A 95 -3.40 6.43 2.90
CA ILE A 95 -3.76 5.10 2.42
C ILE A 95 -4.79 5.24 1.31
N ILE A 96 -4.57 4.55 0.21
CA ILE A 96 -5.56 4.40 -0.86
C ILE A 96 -5.91 2.92 -0.95
N ASN A 97 -7.09 2.55 -0.46
CA ASN A 97 -7.55 1.16 -0.48
C ASN A 97 -8.10 0.79 -1.86
N ASN A 98 -7.89 -0.46 -2.25
CA ASN A 98 -8.33 -1.00 -3.54
C ASN A 98 -7.85 -0.14 -4.72
N PHE A 99 -6.62 0.33 -4.64
CA PHE A 99 -5.98 1.18 -5.63
C PHE A 99 -6.02 0.59 -7.06
N ASP A 100 -5.95 -0.74 -7.16
CA ASP A 100 -6.06 -1.48 -8.42
C ASP A 100 -7.33 -1.18 -9.20
N ARG A 101 -8.43 -0.85 -8.53
CA ARG A 101 -9.74 -0.63 -9.17
C ARG A 101 -9.73 0.53 -10.16
N GLY A 102 -8.88 1.52 -9.94
CA GLY A 102 -8.73 2.67 -10.82
C GLY A 102 -7.83 2.43 -12.04
N PHE A 103 -7.04 1.35 -12.04
CA PHE A 103 -5.95 1.18 -13.00
C PHE A 103 -5.90 -0.23 -13.58
N LYS A 104 -6.25 -0.37 -14.85
CA LYS A 104 -6.30 -1.65 -15.56
C LYS A 104 -4.98 -2.44 -15.48
N GLU A 105 -3.84 -1.76 -15.47
CA GLU A 105 -2.54 -2.43 -15.40
C GLU A 105 -2.30 -3.04 -14.00
N LYS A 106 -2.80 -2.41 -12.95
CA LYS A 106 -2.73 -2.94 -11.58
C LYS A 106 -3.61 -4.19 -11.43
N GLN A 107 -4.82 -4.16 -12.02
CA GLN A 107 -5.70 -5.34 -12.05
C GLN A 107 -5.06 -6.53 -12.77
N LYS A 108 -4.27 -6.30 -13.81
CA LYS A 108 -3.52 -7.37 -14.47
C LYS A 108 -2.44 -7.97 -13.55
N ILE A 109 -1.73 -7.13 -12.80
CA ILE A 109 -0.75 -7.60 -11.81
C ILE A 109 -1.43 -8.46 -10.77
N LEU A 110 -2.54 -8.00 -10.19
CA LEU A 110 -3.30 -8.79 -9.21
C LEU A 110 -3.80 -10.11 -9.79
N GLY A 111 -4.28 -10.11 -11.03
CA GLY A 111 -4.67 -11.35 -11.70
C GLY A 111 -3.56 -12.39 -11.83
N GLU A 112 -2.30 -11.98 -11.94
CA GLU A 112 -1.16 -12.91 -11.89
C GLU A 112 -0.86 -13.41 -10.48
N VAL A 113 -1.01 -12.54 -9.46
CA VAL A 113 -0.90 -12.93 -8.05
C VAL A 113 -1.99 -13.93 -7.69
N GLU A 114 -3.24 -13.66 -8.04
CA GLU A 114 -4.38 -14.55 -7.78
C GLU A 114 -4.21 -15.93 -8.40
N LYS A 115 -3.67 -15.98 -9.62
CA LYS A 115 -3.34 -17.26 -10.29
C LYS A 115 -2.24 -18.02 -9.56
N ALA A 116 -1.22 -17.30 -9.08
CA ALA A 116 -0.07 -17.92 -8.43
C ALA A 116 -0.42 -18.46 -7.03
N PHE A 117 -1.28 -17.77 -6.29
CA PHE A 117 -1.62 -18.09 -4.90
C PHE A 117 -3.02 -18.68 -4.71
N HIS A 118 -3.81 -18.80 -5.76
CA HIS A 118 -5.18 -19.33 -5.72
C HIS A 118 -6.10 -18.60 -4.73
N GLY A 119 -5.91 -17.29 -4.57
CA GLY A 119 -6.63 -16.44 -3.63
C GLY A 119 -7.17 -15.18 -4.28
N VAL A 120 -7.96 -14.43 -3.53
CA VAL A 120 -8.43 -13.10 -3.93
C VAL A 120 -7.48 -12.06 -3.37
N THR A 121 -7.09 -11.09 -4.19
CA THR A 121 -6.15 -10.04 -3.81
C THR A 121 -6.74 -8.64 -3.99
N ALA A 122 -6.19 -7.68 -3.27
CA ALA A 122 -6.43 -6.26 -3.46
C ALA A 122 -5.09 -5.51 -3.32
N MET A 123 -4.96 -4.40 -4.02
CA MET A 123 -3.79 -3.54 -3.91
C MET A 123 -4.13 -2.29 -3.11
N HIS A 124 -3.31 -2.00 -2.12
CA HIS A 124 -3.38 -0.77 -1.33
C HIS A 124 -2.10 0.01 -1.51
N VAL A 125 -2.19 1.33 -1.54
CA VAL A 125 -1.02 2.21 -1.55
C VAL A 125 -0.91 2.90 -0.21
N TYR A 126 0.30 2.90 0.35
CA TYR A 126 0.67 3.63 1.55
C TYR A 126 1.70 4.67 1.15
N ALA A 127 1.45 5.94 1.45
CA ALA A 127 2.34 7.02 1.08
C ALA A 127 2.51 8.02 2.23
N GLY A 128 3.75 8.38 2.53
CA GLY A 128 4.11 9.42 3.49
C GLY A 128 5.06 10.42 2.85
N LEU A 129 4.94 11.70 3.20
CA LEU A 129 5.84 12.76 2.72
C LEU A 129 6.98 13.05 3.70
N MET A 130 6.91 12.54 4.91
CA MET A 130 7.88 12.78 6.00
C MET A 130 8.02 11.52 6.83
N GLU A 131 8.97 11.50 7.78
CA GLU A 131 9.04 10.47 8.80
C GLU A 131 7.73 10.41 9.57
N THR A 132 6.90 9.43 9.25
CA THR A 132 5.62 9.19 9.91
C THR A 132 5.56 7.75 10.35
N GLN A 133 5.25 7.53 11.64
CA GLN A 133 4.86 6.22 12.09
C GLN A 133 3.39 6.00 11.68
N SER A 134 3.18 5.08 10.76
CA SER A 134 1.84 4.85 10.20
C SER A 134 0.99 3.93 11.06
N PHE A 135 1.58 2.93 11.72
CA PHE A 135 0.85 1.92 12.46
C PHE A 135 1.58 1.54 13.75
N HIS A 136 0.79 1.12 14.74
CA HIS A 136 1.29 0.32 15.86
C HIS A 136 1.51 -1.12 15.42
N ILE A 137 2.23 -1.89 16.25
CA ILE A 137 2.34 -3.34 16.06
C ILE A 137 0.94 -3.93 16.05
N HIS A 138 0.61 -4.64 14.99
CA HIS A 138 -0.67 -5.29 14.76
C HIS A 138 -0.47 -6.56 13.93
N GLU A 139 -1.46 -7.39 13.89
CA GLU A 139 -1.52 -8.58 13.06
C GLU A 139 -2.66 -8.44 12.05
N ASP A 140 -2.38 -8.72 10.79
CA ASP A 140 -3.38 -8.79 9.73
C ASP A 140 -3.84 -10.25 9.55
N PHE A 141 -5.12 -10.44 9.27
CA PHE A 141 -5.67 -11.77 8.95
C PHE A 141 -5.34 -12.25 7.54
N THR A 142 -4.63 -11.44 6.77
CA THR A 142 -4.28 -11.69 5.38
C THR A 142 -2.77 -11.77 5.22
N SER A 143 -2.31 -12.60 4.28
CA SER A 143 -0.92 -12.56 3.84
C SER A 143 -0.67 -11.31 3.02
N ASN A 144 0.38 -10.57 3.33
CA ASN A 144 0.71 -9.31 2.69
C ASN A 144 2.00 -9.42 1.87
N PHE A 145 1.95 -8.94 0.63
CA PHE A 145 3.12 -8.67 -0.19
C PHE A 145 3.36 -7.16 -0.19
N ILE A 146 4.47 -6.75 0.37
CA ILE A 146 4.84 -5.34 0.48
C ILE A 146 5.89 -5.04 -0.58
N VAL A 147 5.57 -4.09 -1.47
CA VAL A 147 6.49 -3.62 -2.50
C VAL A 147 6.90 -2.20 -2.16
N GLN A 148 8.17 -2.00 -1.80
CA GLN A 148 8.73 -0.67 -1.62
C GLN A 148 8.96 -0.05 -2.99
N VAL A 149 8.15 0.95 -3.35
CA VAL A 149 8.19 1.60 -4.67
C VAL A 149 9.22 2.72 -4.68
N GLU A 150 9.23 3.55 -3.62
CA GLU A 150 10.11 4.70 -3.49
C GLU A 150 10.36 4.99 -2.00
N GLY A 151 11.53 5.57 -1.68
CA GLY A 151 11.91 5.91 -0.31
C GLY A 151 12.31 4.69 0.52
N GLU A 152 12.19 4.82 1.84
CA GLU A 152 12.59 3.82 2.82
C GLU A 152 11.50 3.65 3.87
N THR A 153 11.28 2.42 4.30
CA THR A 153 10.37 2.11 5.41
C THR A 153 11.04 1.15 6.37
N LEU A 154 11.07 1.50 7.65
CA LEU A 154 11.53 0.61 8.70
C LEU A 154 10.38 -0.30 9.13
N TRP A 155 10.61 -1.61 9.07
CA TRP A 155 9.66 -2.63 9.48
C TRP A 155 10.18 -3.35 10.72
N ASP A 156 9.37 -3.36 11.77
CA ASP A 156 9.61 -4.18 12.96
C ASP A 156 8.64 -5.38 12.92
N SER A 157 9.20 -6.59 12.87
CA SER A 157 8.45 -7.84 12.99
C SER A 157 8.75 -8.50 14.33
N VAL A 158 7.75 -8.91 15.05
CA VAL A 158 7.83 -9.66 16.32
C VAL A 158 7.41 -11.10 16.10
#